data_996c84b3f06d49a9f341e775347ed046
#
_entry.id   996c84b3f06d49a9f341e775347ed046
#
_cell.length_a   1.000
_cell.length_b   1.000
_cell.length_c   1.000
_cell.angle_alpha   90.00
_cell.angle_beta   90.00
_cell.angle_gamma   90.00
#
_symmetry.space_group_name_H-M   'P 1'
#
loop_
_entity.id
_entity.type
_entity.pdbx_description
1 polymer ?
#
loop_
_entity_poly.entity_id
_entity_poly.type
_entity_poly.pdbx_seq_one_letter_code
_entity_poly.pdbx_strand_id
1 'polypeptide(L)'
;MSNPYKEIFSVPGAKGFSAAGFLARLPIAMAPIGIVAMLSQTRGEYWIAGAVSATFALTNALVAPQVSRLVDRFGQTAIIVPSTIVSVIAFALLILSANQDWPEWTLFASALLAAAMPSMPAMLRARWTEIFRDRPELNTAFAFESAADELVYIAGASLSVGLAVSLFPEAGMLISTLFLAVGTAAFALQRSTEPAVRPAAAGTVRTSAIRLRSVQIITLALIFVGSMFATAEVTTVAMTKELGQPGAASFVIGVYAIGSFVLGLVLGALNLRTPLQKQLLIAVSVLAVTALPLLIADTVPFLALAVFVSGIAISPTFITAFGLIERRVPESMLTEGVTWVTTGIGIGMALGAFLAGWVVDNFGAQNGFWLSVAAGAAEVVTIALGQKTLAGGRPETVPGALPQAAE
;
A
#
# COMPACT_ATOMS: atom_id res chain seq x y z
N MET A 1 -10.88 26.70 -16.07
CA MET A 1 -10.12 26.07 -14.95
C MET A 1 -9.03 25.23 -15.57
N SER A 2 -7.77 25.43 -15.17
CA SER A 2 -6.67 24.55 -15.59
C SER A 2 -6.91 23.14 -15.02
N ASN A 3 -6.51 22.14 -15.77
CA ASN A 3 -6.59 20.76 -15.27
C ASN A 3 -5.51 20.55 -14.20
N PRO A 4 -5.87 20.29 -12.92
CA PRO A 4 -4.90 20.20 -11.83
C PRO A 4 -3.85 19.11 -12.04
N TYR A 5 -4.21 18.04 -12.73
CA TYR A 5 -3.25 16.98 -13.09
C TYR A 5 -2.23 17.44 -14.14
N LYS A 6 -2.62 18.34 -15.06
CA LYS A 6 -1.67 18.95 -16.00
C LYS A 6 -0.64 19.81 -15.28
N GLU A 7 -1.03 20.47 -14.19
CA GLU A 7 -0.14 21.32 -13.39
C GLU A 7 0.94 20.48 -12.69
N ILE A 8 0.60 19.40 -12.00
CA ILE A 8 1.60 18.57 -11.32
C ILE A 8 2.59 17.94 -12.30
N PHE A 9 2.16 17.56 -13.51
CA PHE A 9 3.02 17.01 -14.54
C PHE A 9 3.73 18.04 -15.43
N SER A 10 3.54 19.34 -15.19
CA SER A 10 4.30 20.41 -15.86
C SER A 10 5.70 20.60 -15.25
N VAL A 11 5.92 20.13 -14.03
CA VAL A 11 7.21 20.24 -13.35
C VAL A 11 8.25 19.34 -14.04
N PRO A 12 9.47 19.85 -14.32
CA PRO A 12 10.55 19.07 -14.90
C PRO A 12 10.87 17.82 -14.08
N GLY A 13 10.93 16.67 -14.74
CA GLY A 13 11.19 15.37 -14.09
C GLY A 13 9.95 14.67 -13.51
N ALA A 14 8.83 15.36 -13.29
CA ALA A 14 7.64 14.78 -12.67
C ALA A 14 7.10 13.56 -13.44
N LYS A 15 6.95 13.66 -14.76
CA LYS A 15 6.51 12.54 -15.61
C LYS A 15 7.47 11.36 -15.54
N GLY A 16 8.77 11.66 -15.54
CA GLY A 16 9.80 10.63 -15.57
C GLY A 16 9.84 9.83 -14.26
N PHE A 17 9.94 10.50 -13.09
CA PHE A 17 10.00 9.74 -11.83
C PHE A 17 8.67 9.04 -11.52
N SER A 18 7.53 9.63 -11.93
CA SER A 18 6.24 9.03 -11.73
C SER A 18 6.06 7.75 -12.58
N ALA A 19 6.43 7.78 -13.86
CA ALA A 19 6.38 6.60 -14.74
C ALA A 19 7.36 5.51 -14.28
N ALA A 20 8.60 5.87 -13.95
CA ALA A 20 9.60 4.95 -13.43
C ALA A 20 9.14 4.34 -12.09
N GLY A 21 8.60 5.14 -11.20
CA GLY A 21 8.06 4.71 -9.93
C GLY A 21 6.81 3.83 -10.08
N PHE A 22 5.95 4.12 -11.05
CA PHE A 22 4.81 3.24 -11.36
C PHE A 22 5.27 1.84 -11.76
N LEU A 23 6.28 1.74 -12.61
CA LEU A 23 6.86 0.46 -13.01
C LEU A 23 7.51 -0.26 -11.81
N ALA A 24 8.30 0.47 -11.01
CA ALA A 24 9.03 -0.08 -9.87
C ALA A 24 8.11 -0.52 -8.71
N ARG A 25 6.86 -0.05 -8.64
CA ARG A 25 5.91 -0.45 -7.59
C ARG A 25 5.07 -1.69 -7.95
N LEU A 26 4.95 -2.05 -9.24
CA LEU A 26 4.19 -3.24 -9.66
C LEU A 26 4.59 -4.52 -8.91
N PRO A 27 5.86 -4.77 -8.62
CA PRO A 27 6.30 -5.95 -7.87
C PRO A 27 5.66 -6.12 -6.49
N ILE A 28 5.22 -5.04 -5.84
CA ILE A 28 4.57 -5.15 -4.51
C ILE A 28 3.27 -5.97 -4.56
N ALA A 29 2.55 -5.88 -5.68
CA ALA A 29 1.33 -6.64 -5.91
C ALA A 29 1.59 -7.95 -6.68
N MET A 30 2.62 -7.96 -7.55
CA MET A 30 2.95 -9.12 -8.38
C MET A 30 3.64 -10.23 -7.60
N ALA A 31 4.60 -9.89 -6.70
CA ALA A 31 5.48 -10.88 -6.08
C ALA A 31 4.73 -11.87 -5.16
N PRO A 32 3.86 -11.46 -4.22
CA PRO A 32 3.21 -12.41 -3.33
C PRO A 32 2.41 -13.47 -4.09
N ILE A 33 1.56 -13.05 -5.00
CA ILE A 33 0.72 -13.96 -5.78
C ILE A 33 1.52 -14.70 -6.87
N GLY A 34 2.56 -14.05 -7.42
CA GLY A 34 3.47 -14.66 -8.38
C GLY A 34 4.27 -15.81 -7.78
N ILE A 35 4.72 -15.69 -6.52
CA ILE A 35 5.36 -16.78 -5.77
C ILE A 35 4.39 -17.96 -5.65
N VAL A 36 3.14 -17.70 -5.27
CA VAL A 36 2.11 -18.76 -5.16
C VAL A 36 1.86 -19.40 -6.52
N ALA A 37 1.62 -18.60 -7.57
CA ALA A 37 1.34 -19.11 -8.90
C ALA A 37 2.50 -19.93 -9.48
N MET A 38 3.74 -19.50 -9.27
CA MET A 38 4.94 -20.21 -9.69
C MET A 38 5.11 -21.53 -8.93
N LEU A 39 5.17 -21.47 -7.59
CA LEU A 39 5.49 -22.64 -6.78
C LEU A 39 4.39 -23.71 -6.80
N SER A 40 3.12 -23.34 -6.89
CA SER A 40 2.03 -24.30 -7.03
C SER A 40 2.11 -25.11 -8.33
N GLN A 41 2.67 -24.52 -9.40
CA GLN A 41 2.85 -25.19 -10.69
C GLN A 41 4.16 -25.98 -10.78
N THR A 42 5.27 -25.47 -10.18
CA THR A 42 6.58 -26.10 -10.25
C THR A 42 6.76 -27.20 -9.19
N ARG A 43 6.22 -27.01 -7.99
CA ARG A 43 6.38 -27.93 -6.86
C ARG A 43 5.13 -28.77 -6.58
N GLY A 44 3.97 -28.38 -7.14
CA GLY A 44 2.70 -29.09 -6.95
C GLY A 44 2.07 -28.94 -5.56
N GLU A 45 2.67 -28.17 -4.66
CA GLU A 45 2.26 -28.04 -3.26
C GLU A 45 1.86 -26.61 -2.92
N TYR A 46 0.57 -26.37 -2.66
CA TYR A 46 0.05 -25.06 -2.33
C TYR A 46 0.49 -24.56 -0.95
N TRP A 47 0.74 -25.43 0.01
CA TRP A 47 1.15 -25.03 1.35
C TRP A 47 2.56 -24.41 1.35
N ILE A 48 3.53 -24.99 0.62
CA ILE A 48 4.88 -24.39 0.44
C ILE A 48 4.77 -23.05 -0.27
N ALA A 49 3.99 -23.00 -1.35
CA ALA A 49 3.77 -21.76 -2.10
C ALA A 49 3.21 -20.65 -1.20
N GLY A 50 2.21 -20.95 -0.40
CA GLY A 50 1.64 -20.01 0.58
C GLY A 50 2.64 -19.63 1.68
N ALA A 51 3.38 -20.58 2.22
CA ALA A 51 4.36 -20.33 3.28
C ALA A 51 5.52 -19.43 2.82
N VAL A 52 6.05 -19.67 1.60
CA VAL A 52 7.12 -18.83 1.01
C VAL A 52 6.60 -17.43 0.71
N SER A 53 5.41 -17.30 0.14
CA SER A 53 4.75 -16.01 -0.10
C SER A 53 4.49 -15.24 1.20
N ALA A 54 4.00 -15.91 2.24
CA ALA A 54 3.80 -15.31 3.55
C ALA A 54 5.14 -14.87 4.18
N THR A 55 6.19 -15.66 4.03
CA THR A 55 7.54 -15.30 4.49
C THR A 55 8.02 -14.02 3.82
N PHE A 56 7.88 -13.91 2.49
CA PHE A 56 8.20 -12.68 1.77
C PHE A 56 7.38 -11.49 2.29
N ALA A 57 6.06 -11.62 2.36
CA ALA A 57 5.16 -10.53 2.74
C ALA A 57 5.42 -10.04 4.18
N LEU A 58 5.54 -10.95 5.15
CA LEU A 58 5.82 -10.61 6.54
C LEU A 58 7.21 -9.98 6.72
N THR A 59 8.21 -10.54 6.03
CA THR A 59 9.55 -9.97 6.08
C THR A 59 9.58 -8.58 5.46
N ASN A 60 8.92 -8.37 4.32
CA ASN A 60 8.84 -7.05 3.68
C ASN A 60 8.13 -6.05 4.61
N ALA A 61 7.06 -6.43 5.29
CA ALA A 61 6.37 -5.59 6.27
C ALA A 61 7.30 -5.11 7.40
N LEU A 62 8.26 -5.93 7.82
CA LEU A 62 9.23 -5.58 8.86
C LEU A 62 10.46 -4.83 8.33
N VAL A 63 10.93 -5.19 7.14
CA VAL A 63 12.19 -4.67 6.55
C VAL A 63 11.97 -3.35 5.80
N ALA A 64 10.86 -3.18 5.08
CA ALA A 64 10.62 -1.98 4.28
C ALA A 64 10.69 -0.66 5.08
N PRO A 65 10.14 -0.55 6.32
CA PRO A 65 10.33 0.64 7.13
C PRO A 65 11.79 0.90 7.51
N GLN A 66 12.60 -0.15 7.70
CA GLN A 66 14.02 -0.01 8.02
C GLN A 66 14.82 0.48 6.79
N VAL A 67 14.51 -0.05 5.60
CA VAL A 67 15.08 0.44 4.33
C VAL A 67 14.72 1.92 4.14
N SER A 68 13.46 2.30 4.36
CA SER A 68 12.99 3.68 4.25
C SER A 68 13.66 4.62 5.26
N ARG A 69 13.92 4.14 6.48
CA ARG A 69 14.70 4.89 7.48
C ARG A 69 16.16 5.14 7.04
N LEU A 70 16.77 4.15 6.37
CA LEU A 70 18.09 4.34 5.76
C LEU A 70 18.03 5.34 4.60
N VAL A 71 16.96 5.32 3.80
CA VAL A 71 16.72 6.31 2.73
C VAL A 71 16.64 7.73 3.28
N ASP A 72 15.88 7.95 4.35
CA ASP A 72 15.78 9.26 4.99
C ASP A 72 17.15 9.73 5.56
N ARG A 73 18.02 8.78 5.89
CA ARG A 73 19.35 9.07 6.43
C ARG A 73 20.42 9.35 5.38
N PHE A 74 20.39 8.60 4.27
CA PHE A 74 21.50 8.54 3.30
C PHE A 74 21.10 8.99 1.89
N GLY A 75 19.80 9.27 1.67
CA GLY A 75 19.24 9.63 0.37
C GLY A 75 18.63 8.43 -0.36
N GLN A 76 17.71 8.73 -1.28
CA GLN A 76 16.97 7.71 -2.00
C GLN A 76 17.90 6.83 -2.84
N THR A 77 18.65 7.42 -3.75
CA THR A 77 19.49 6.67 -4.70
C THR A 77 20.54 5.80 -4.02
N ALA A 78 21.14 6.29 -2.90
CA ALA A 78 22.18 5.56 -2.17
C ALA A 78 21.66 4.26 -1.54
N ILE A 79 20.39 4.17 -1.22
CA ILE A 79 19.80 3.00 -0.52
C ILE A 79 18.94 2.16 -1.46
N ILE A 80 18.11 2.77 -2.32
CA ILE A 80 17.21 1.98 -3.17
C ILE A 80 17.97 1.12 -4.19
N VAL A 81 19.12 1.60 -4.69
CA VAL A 81 19.91 0.82 -5.67
C VAL A 81 20.46 -0.46 -5.05
N PRO A 82 21.26 -0.45 -3.96
CA PRO A 82 21.77 -1.68 -3.36
C PRO A 82 20.64 -2.57 -2.81
N SER A 83 19.60 -2.01 -2.25
CA SER A 83 18.43 -2.73 -1.77
C SER A 83 17.72 -3.48 -2.90
N THR A 84 17.50 -2.81 -4.03
CA THR A 84 16.93 -3.44 -5.23
C THR A 84 17.84 -4.51 -5.81
N ILE A 85 19.16 -4.31 -5.85
CA ILE A 85 20.10 -5.35 -6.32
C ILE A 85 19.96 -6.61 -5.48
N VAL A 86 19.91 -6.48 -4.14
CA VAL A 86 19.70 -7.62 -3.24
C VAL A 86 18.38 -8.32 -3.57
N SER A 87 17.28 -7.57 -3.72
CA SER A 87 15.96 -8.15 -4.01
C SER A 87 15.91 -8.82 -5.38
N VAL A 88 16.50 -8.22 -6.40
CA VAL A 88 16.55 -8.80 -7.78
C VAL A 88 17.34 -10.10 -7.79
N ILE A 89 18.52 -10.14 -7.16
CA ILE A 89 19.32 -11.36 -7.05
C ILE A 89 18.53 -12.43 -6.28
N ALA A 90 17.88 -12.05 -5.18
CA ALA A 90 17.10 -12.97 -4.37
C ALA A 90 15.87 -13.52 -5.11
N PHE A 91 15.15 -12.71 -5.89
CA PHE A 91 14.07 -13.19 -6.76
C PHE A 91 14.60 -14.13 -7.85
N ALA A 92 15.76 -13.82 -8.45
CA ALA A 92 16.39 -14.72 -9.41
C ALA A 92 16.77 -16.07 -8.76
N LEU A 93 17.32 -16.05 -7.55
CA LEU A 93 17.62 -17.28 -6.79
C LEU A 93 16.34 -18.05 -6.43
N LEU A 94 15.25 -17.36 -6.06
CA LEU A 94 13.96 -17.99 -5.80
C LEU A 94 13.40 -18.70 -7.03
N ILE A 95 13.46 -18.04 -8.19
CA ILE A 95 13.06 -18.62 -9.48
C ILE A 95 13.93 -19.83 -9.83
N LEU A 96 15.25 -19.72 -9.70
CA LEU A 96 16.16 -20.83 -9.94
C LEU A 96 15.92 -22.00 -8.98
N SER A 97 15.72 -21.71 -7.70
CA SER A 97 15.41 -22.73 -6.67
C SER A 97 14.11 -23.48 -6.99
N ALA A 98 13.10 -22.76 -7.51
CA ALA A 98 11.85 -23.37 -7.93
C ALA A 98 12.00 -24.28 -9.14
N ASN A 99 12.77 -23.81 -10.15
CA ASN A 99 12.95 -24.51 -11.43
C ASN A 99 13.91 -25.71 -11.35
N GLN A 100 14.97 -25.61 -10.53
CA GLN A 100 16.00 -26.64 -10.40
C GLN A 100 15.77 -27.61 -9.23
N ASP A 101 14.59 -27.59 -8.63
CA ASP A 101 14.23 -28.43 -7.47
C ASP A 101 15.25 -28.39 -6.31
N TRP A 102 15.78 -27.19 -6.03
CA TRP A 102 16.69 -27.01 -4.90
C TRP A 102 15.95 -27.26 -3.56
N PRO A 103 16.69 -27.54 -2.48
CA PRO A 103 16.10 -27.77 -1.17
C PRO A 103 15.16 -26.62 -0.75
N GLU A 104 14.05 -26.95 -0.12
CA GLU A 104 12.98 -25.98 0.23
C GLU A 104 13.48 -24.77 1.01
N TRP A 105 14.45 -24.94 1.92
CA TRP A 105 15.00 -23.84 2.69
C TRP A 105 15.56 -22.71 1.81
N THR A 106 16.00 -23.02 0.57
CA THR A 106 16.51 -22.01 -0.38
C THR A 106 15.40 -21.08 -0.86
N LEU A 107 14.15 -21.58 -0.97
CA LEU A 107 12.97 -20.78 -1.31
C LEU A 107 12.69 -19.76 -0.20
N PHE A 108 12.73 -20.20 1.06
CA PHE A 108 12.51 -19.32 2.22
C PHE A 108 13.64 -18.30 2.38
N ALA A 109 14.90 -18.73 2.24
CA ALA A 109 16.05 -17.82 2.32
C ALA A 109 16.00 -16.75 1.22
N SER A 110 15.65 -17.15 0.01
CA SER A 110 15.48 -16.21 -1.12
C SER A 110 14.32 -15.25 -0.88
N ALA A 111 13.19 -15.72 -0.36
CA ALA A 111 12.04 -14.87 -0.01
C ALA A 111 12.39 -13.84 1.07
N LEU A 112 13.14 -14.23 2.10
CA LEU A 112 13.64 -13.33 3.15
C LEU A 112 14.51 -12.20 2.57
N LEU A 113 15.46 -12.55 1.70
CA LEU A 113 16.36 -11.57 1.08
C LEU A 113 15.63 -10.68 0.06
N ALA A 114 14.69 -11.25 -0.71
CA ALA A 114 13.90 -10.50 -1.68
C ALA A 114 13.04 -9.41 -1.02
N ALA A 115 12.67 -9.63 0.24
CA ALA A 115 11.88 -8.70 1.04
C ALA A 115 12.62 -7.39 1.40
N ALA A 116 13.91 -7.26 1.08
CA ALA A 116 14.65 -5.99 1.16
C ALA A 116 14.18 -4.94 0.14
N MET A 117 13.19 -5.25 -0.68
CA MET A 117 12.61 -4.38 -1.70
C MET A 117 12.17 -3.02 -1.10
N PRO A 118 12.58 -1.88 -1.71
CA PRO A 118 12.23 -0.56 -1.20
C PRO A 118 10.74 -0.24 -1.38
N SER A 119 10.16 0.54 -0.46
CA SER A 119 8.79 1.03 -0.58
C SER A 119 8.69 2.15 -1.61
N MET A 120 8.45 1.79 -2.88
CA MET A 120 8.34 2.77 -3.97
C MET A 120 7.18 3.79 -3.76
N PRO A 121 6.01 3.42 -3.22
CA PRO A 121 4.98 4.40 -2.88
C PRO A 121 5.48 5.50 -1.92
N ALA A 122 6.31 5.15 -0.95
CA ALA A 122 6.89 6.13 -0.02
C ALA A 122 7.92 7.04 -0.70
N MET A 123 8.77 6.47 -1.59
CA MET A 123 9.77 7.25 -2.36
C MET A 123 9.10 8.30 -3.24
N LEU A 124 8.03 7.94 -3.94
CA LEU A 124 7.28 8.83 -4.81
C LEU A 124 6.61 9.96 -4.03
N ARG A 125 5.93 9.64 -2.93
CA ARG A 125 5.29 10.65 -2.08
C ARG A 125 6.31 11.61 -1.48
N ALA A 126 7.50 11.14 -1.10
CA ALA A 126 8.59 12.00 -0.65
C ALA A 126 9.05 12.99 -1.74
N ARG A 127 9.16 12.55 -3.02
CA ARG A 127 9.48 13.46 -4.14
C ARG A 127 8.39 14.49 -4.38
N TRP A 128 7.13 14.09 -4.37
CA TRP A 128 6.01 15.00 -4.50
C TRP A 128 5.95 16.01 -3.36
N THR A 129 6.22 15.58 -2.13
CA THR A 129 6.32 16.47 -0.97
C THR A 129 7.45 17.49 -1.12
N GLU A 130 8.62 17.08 -1.62
CA GLU A 130 9.73 18.02 -1.86
C GLU A 130 9.37 19.09 -2.92
N ILE A 131 8.65 18.68 -3.97
CA ILE A 131 8.26 19.57 -5.09
C ILE A 131 7.14 20.53 -4.69
N PHE A 132 6.13 20.05 -3.97
CA PHE A 132 4.88 20.78 -3.70
C PHE A 132 4.61 21.04 -2.22
N ARG A 133 5.65 21.08 -1.40
CA ARG A 133 5.51 21.39 0.02
C ARG A 133 4.74 22.70 0.23
N ASP A 134 3.77 22.66 1.15
CA ASP A 134 2.87 23.79 1.49
C ASP A 134 2.05 24.33 0.32
N ARG A 135 1.93 23.59 -0.77
CA ARG A 135 1.12 23.95 -1.94
C ARG A 135 -0.10 23.04 -2.09
N PRO A 136 -1.23 23.56 -2.57
CA PRO A 136 -2.45 22.78 -2.78
C PRO A 136 -2.29 21.63 -3.78
N GLU A 137 -1.33 21.75 -4.72
CA GLU A 137 -1.00 20.74 -5.73
C GLU A 137 -0.53 19.41 -5.10
N LEU A 138 -0.02 19.44 -3.87
CA LEU A 138 0.39 18.23 -3.14
C LEU A 138 -0.77 17.27 -2.92
N ASN A 139 -1.98 17.79 -2.62
CA ASN A 139 -3.17 16.96 -2.49
C ASN A 139 -3.52 16.26 -3.81
N THR A 140 -3.39 16.98 -4.94
CA THR A 140 -3.60 16.40 -6.28
C THR A 140 -2.57 15.32 -6.59
N ALA A 141 -1.30 15.54 -6.23
CA ALA A 141 -0.24 14.56 -6.40
C ALA A 141 -0.49 13.30 -5.55
N PHE A 142 -0.91 13.45 -4.30
CA PHE A 142 -1.25 12.31 -3.44
C PHE A 142 -2.51 11.57 -3.90
N ALA A 143 -3.50 12.27 -4.45
CA ALA A 143 -4.65 11.64 -5.08
C ALA A 143 -4.25 10.81 -6.31
N PHE A 144 -3.36 11.35 -7.15
CA PHE A 144 -2.79 10.60 -8.27
C PHE A 144 -2.05 9.34 -7.80
N GLU A 145 -1.19 9.46 -6.76
CA GLU A 145 -0.44 8.33 -6.23
C GLU A 145 -1.37 7.26 -5.63
N SER A 146 -2.45 7.66 -4.95
CA SER A 146 -3.43 6.72 -4.41
C SER A 146 -4.16 5.96 -5.52
N ALA A 147 -4.59 6.67 -6.58
CA ALA A 147 -5.19 6.04 -7.75
C ALA A 147 -4.20 5.10 -8.47
N ALA A 148 -2.93 5.49 -8.56
CA ALA A 148 -1.88 4.65 -9.14
C ALA A 148 -1.61 3.40 -8.30
N ASP A 149 -1.64 3.48 -6.96
CA ASP A 149 -1.51 2.32 -6.08
C ASP A 149 -2.67 1.33 -6.30
N GLU A 150 -3.91 1.79 -6.45
CA GLU A 150 -5.05 0.93 -6.77
C GLU A 150 -4.86 0.20 -8.11
N LEU A 151 -4.43 0.93 -9.14
CA LEU A 151 -4.13 0.32 -10.45
C LEU A 151 -3.04 -0.75 -10.34
N VAL A 152 -2.02 -0.53 -9.53
CA VAL A 152 -0.96 -1.49 -9.28
C VAL A 152 -1.49 -2.77 -8.63
N TYR A 153 -2.35 -2.66 -7.63
CA TYR A 153 -2.92 -3.85 -6.98
C TYR A 153 -3.83 -4.64 -7.92
N ILE A 154 -4.67 -3.97 -8.71
CA ILE A 154 -5.57 -4.63 -9.67
C ILE A 154 -4.77 -5.28 -10.81
N ALA A 155 -3.92 -4.48 -11.47
CA ALA A 155 -3.19 -4.93 -12.65
C ALA A 155 -2.05 -5.89 -12.30
N GLY A 156 -1.34 -5.65 -11.19
CA GLY A 156 -0.16 -6.41 -10.80
C GLY A 156 -0.48 -7.87 -10.51
N ALA A 157 -1.49 -8.14 -9.68
CA ALA A 157 -1.90 -9.50 -9.35
C ALA A 157 -2.38 -10.26 -10.60
N SER A 158 -3.27 -9.63 -11.39
CA SER A 158 -3.80 -10.23 -12.61
C SER A 158 -2.70 -10.49 -13.65
N LEU A 159 -1.76 -9.56 -13.81
CA LEU A 159 -0.64 -9.71 -14.74
C LEU A 159 0.28 -10.87 -14.31
N SER A 160 0.62 -10.96 -13.02
CA SER A 160 1.51 -12.00 -12.51
C SER A 160 0.94 -13.40 -12.72
N VAL A 161 -0.33 -13.62 -12.33
CA VAL A 161 -1.02 -14.90 -12.50
C VAL A 161 -1.25 -15.19 -13.99
N GLY A 162 -1.72 -14.20 -14.75
CA GLY A 162 -1.96 -14.35 -16.19
C GLY A 162 -0.74 -14.79 -16.95
N LEU A 163 0.44 -14.21 -16.68
CA LEU A 163 1.70 -14.60 -17.28
C LEU A 163 2.13 -16.02 -16.88
N ALA A 164 1.98 -16.36 -15.58
CA ALA A 164 2.36 -17.68 -15.09
C ALA A 164 1.50 -18.81 -15.70
N VAL A 165 0.22 -18.54 -15.94
CA VAL A 165 -0.71 -19.54 -16.52
C VAL A 165 -0.61 -19.60 -18.05
N SER A 166 -0.41 -18.44 -18.72
CA SER A 166 -0.46 -18.38 -20.18
C SER A 166 0.85 -18.69 -20.88
N LEU A 167 1.99 -18.48 -20.21
CA LEU A 167 3.33 -18.68 -20.82
C LEU A 167 4.05 -19.86 -20.15
N PHE A 168 4.57 -19.65 -18.95
CA PHE A 168 5.27 -20.65 -18.15
C PHE A 168 5.26 -20.22 -16.67
N PRO A 169 5.43 -21.15 -15.70
CA PRO A 169 5.21 -20.87 -14.27
C PRO A 169 5.98 -19.67 -13.72
N GLU A 170 7.19 -19.43 -14.15
CA GLU A 170 8.08 -18.38 -13.66
C GLU A 170 7.83 -17.01 -14.33
N ALA A 171 7.04 -16.93 -15.41
CA ALA A 171 6.90 -15.72 -16.24
C ALA A 171 6.45 -14.49 -15.43
N GLY A 172 5.48 -14.68 -14.52
CA GLY A 172 5.00 -13.61 -13.65
C GLY A 172 6.09 -13.04 -12.75
N MET A 173 6.89 -13.92 -12.13
CA MET A 173 8.00 -13.54 -11.27
C MET A 173 9.17 -12.91 -12.03
N LEU A 174 9.48 -13.38 -13.22
CA LEU A 174 10.52 -12.80 -14.09
C LEU A 174 10.17 -11.37 -14.50
N ILE A 175 8.93 -11.13 -14.94
CA ILE A 175 8.45 -9.79 -15.31
C ILE A 175 8.40 -8.88 -14.09
N SER A 176 7.96 -9.38 -12.93
CA SER A 176 7.99 -8.65 -11.67
C SER A 176 9.41 -8.20 -11.31
N THR A 177 10.39 -9.12 -11.41
CA THR A 177 11.80 -8.83 -11.15
C THR A 177 12.37 -7.82 -12.13
N LEU A 178 12.01 -7.93 -13.41
CA LEU A 178 12.41 -6.97 -14.45
C LEU A 178 11.83 -5.58 -14.18
N PHE A 179 10.55 -5.49 -13.81
CA PHE A 179 9.92 -4.21 -13.46
C PHE A 179 10.57 -3.56 -12.24
N LEU A 180 10.94 -4.36 -11.23
CA LEU A 180 11.71 -3.87 -10.09
C LEU A 180 13.04 -3.29 -10.52
N ALA A 181 13.82 -4.03 -11.29
CA ALA A 181 15.16 -3.64 -11.73
C ALA A 181 15.12 -2.39 -12.62
N VAL A 182 14.35 -2.43 -13.71
CA VAL A 182 14.28 -1.35 -14.70
C VAL A 182 13.61 -0.11 -14.11
N GLY A 183 12.50 -0.30 -13.41
CA GLY A 183 11.77 0.80 -12.80
C GLY A 183 12.60 1.53 -11.74
N THR A 184 13.28 0.79 -10.85
CA THR A 184 14.15 1.41 -9.83
C THR A 184 15.37 2.06 -10.46
N ALA A 185 16.00 1.46 -11.47
CA ALA A 185 17.12 2.07 -12.18
C ALA A 185 16.70 3.39 -12.85
N ALA A 186 15.58 3.39 -13.58
CA ALA A 186 15.03 4.59 -14.21
C ALA A 186 14.65 5.67 -13.17
N PHE A 187 14.12 5.27 -12.02
CA PHE A 187 13.78 6.19 -10.91
C PHE A 187 15.04 6.79 -10.28
N ALA A 188 16.08 5.98 -10.03
CA ALA A 188 17.35 6.42 -9.44
C ALA A 188 18.14 7.36 -10.35
N LEU A 189 18.03 7.22 -11.67
CA LEU A 189 18.67 8.13 -12.62
C LEU A 189 18.11 9.56 -12.58
N GLN A 190 16.90 9.74 -12.03
CA GLN A 190 16.24 11.06 -11.94
C GLN A 190 16.61 11.78 -10.64
N ARG A 191 17.87 12.18 -10.52
CA ARG A 191 18.43 12.84 -9.34
C ARG A 191 17.92 14.26 -9.13
N SER A 192 17.46 14.94 -10.17
CA SER A 192 16.97 16.33 -10.08
C SER A 192 15.73 16.50 -9.22
N THR A 193 14.97 15.41 -9.00
CA THR A 193 13.76 15.38 -8.17
C THR A 193 13.95 14.63 -6.86
N GLU A 194 15.17 14.15 -6.59
CA GLU A 194 15.48 13.43 -5.35
C GLU A 194 15.44 14.42 -4.17
N PRO A 195 14.70 14.10 -3.09
CA PRO A 195 14.66 14.92 -1.90
C PRO A 195 16.07 15.09 -1.29
N ALA A 196 16.38 16.28 -0.83
CA ALA A 196 17.63 16.54 -0.14
C ALA A 196 17.68 15.75 1.18
N VAL A 197 18.84 15.16 1.47
CA VAL A 197 19.07 14.53 2.78
C VAL A 197 19.08 15.64 3.84
N ARG A 198 18.15 15.60 4.77
CA ARG A 198 18.06 16.54 5.88
C ARG A 198 18.62 15.91 7.14
N PRO A 199 19.80 16.34 7.60
CA PRO A 199 20.37 15.80 8.84
C PRO A 199 19.42 16.07 10.01
N ALA A 200 19.20 15.07 10.86
CA ALA A 200 18.56 15.33 12.15
C ALA A 200 19.39 16.37 12.90
N ALA A 201 18.74 17.32 13.57
CA ALA A 201 19.43 18.37 14.33
C ALA A 201 20.46 17.74 15.27
N ALA A 202 21.63 18.38 15.40
CA ALA A 202 22.71 17.89 16.25
C ALA A 202 22.20 17.69 17.68
N GLY A 203 22.41 16.49 18.25
CA GLY A 203 21.94 16.14 19.59
C GLY A 203 20.57 15.44 19.67
N THR A 204 19.84 15.31 18.57
CA THR A 204 18.59 14.51 18.57
C THR A 204 18.90 13.02 18.52
N VAL A 205 18.37 12.29 19.49
CA VAL A 205 18.37 10.82 19.44
C VAL A 205 17.57 10.39 18.23
N ARG A 206 18.20 9.69 17.28
CA ARG A 206 17.51 9.16 16.07
C ARG A 206 16.56 8.06 16.49
N THR A 207 15.32 8.43 16.74
CA THR A 207 14.23 7.48 17.02
C THR A 207 13.53 7.09 15.73
N SER A 208 12.81 5.96 15.74
CA SER A 208 12.01 5.52 14.61
C SER A 208 10.70 6.32 14.51
N ALA A 209 10.23 6.58 13.30
CA ALA A 209 8.98 7.31 13.02
C ALA A 209 7.75 6.64 13.67
N ILE A 210 7.77 5.31 13.87
CA ILE A 210 6.68 4.60 14.56
C ILE A 210 6.48 5.03 16.01
N ARG A 211 7.44 5.72 16.63
CA ARG A 211 7.29 6.26 17.99
C ARG A 211 6.45 7.55 18.02
N LEU A 212 6.23 8.18 16.89
CA LEU A 212 5.32 9.31 16.78
C LEU A 212 3.87 8.83 16.92
N ARG A 213 3.09 9.45 17.77
CA ARG A 213 1.69 9.07 18.02
C ARG A 213 0.83 9.20 16.78
N SER A 214 1.09 10.22 15.95
CA SER A 214 0.42 10.40 14.67
C SER A 214 0.64 9.21 13.74
N VAL A 215 1.87 8.70 13.64
CA VAL A 215 2.20 7.51 12.83
C VAL A 215 1.49 6.28 13.39
N GLN A 216 1.52 6.06 14.71
CA GLN A 216 0.84 4.92 15.35
C GLN A 216 -0.67 4.92 15.06
N ILE A 217 -1.33 6.08 15.24
CA ILE A 217 -2.78 6.22 15.03
C ILE A 217 -3.14 5.95 13.56
N ILE A 218 -2.41 6.55 12.62
CA ILE A 218 -2.71 6.40 11.20
C ILE A 218 -2.36 4.98 10.72
N THR A 219 -1.25 4.40 11.17
CA THR A 219 -0.89 3.00 10.85
C THR A 219 -1.96 2.03 11.37
N LEU A 220 -2.43 2.20 12.61
CA LEU A 220 -3.49 1.37 13.16
C LEU A 220 -4.81 1.53 12.38
N ALA A 221 -5.17 2.75 11.99
CA ALA A 221 -6.35 2.99 11.15
C ALA A 221 -6.20 2.27 9.80
N LEU A 222 -5.03 2.36 9.16
CA LEU A 222 -4.83 1.70 7.86
C LEU A 222 -4.67 0.16 7.97
N ILE A 223 -4.37 -0.40 9.15
CA ILE A 223 -4.55 -1.84 9.39
C ILE A 223 -6.03 -2.21 9.26
N PHE A 224 -6.94 -1.43 9.82
CA PHE A 224 -8.37 -1.69 9.67
C PHE A 224 -8.86 -1.51 8.23
N VAL A 225 -8.38 -0.50 7.50
CA VAL A 225 -8.67 -0.34 6.06
C VAL A 225 -8.22 -1.57 5.27
N GLY A 226 -6.97 -2.01 5.47
CA GLY A 226 -6.44 -3.21 4.82
C GLY A 226 -7.26 -4.46 5.15
N SER A 227 -7.73 -4.59 6.41
CA SER A 227 -8.63 -5.68 6.81
C SER A 227 -9.97 -5.61 6.09
N MET A 228 -10.55 -4.40 5.92
CA MET A 228 -11.79 -4.23 5.14
C MET A 228 -11.60 -4.67 3.69
N PHE A 229 -10.49 -4.30 3.06
CA PHE A 229 -10.16 -4.72 1.69
C PHE A 229 -10.17 -6.23 1.53
N ALA A 230 -9.32 -6.91 2.30
CA ALA A 230 -9.14 -8.36 2.17
C ALA A 230 -10.40 -9.13 2.57
N THR A 231 -11.12 -8.64 3.57
CA THR A 231 -12.40 -9.24 3.98
C THR A 231 -13.44 -9.11 2.89
N ALA A 232 -13.59 -7.91 2.29
CA ALA A 232 -14.53 -7.70 1.19
C ALA A 232 -14.19 -8.58 -0.02
N GLU A 233 -12.91 -8.72 -0.36
CA GLU A 233 -12.42 -9.55 -1.46
C GLU A 233 -12.72 -11.04 -1.23
N VAL A 234 -12.26 -11.61 -0.10
CA VAL A 234 -12.44 -13.03 0.24
C VAL A 234 -13.94 -13.37 0.34
N THR A 235 -14.69 -12.52 1.03
CA THR A 235 -16.14 -12.74 1.22
C THR A 235 -16.92 -12.63 -0.08
N THR A 236 -16.54 -11.69 -0.98
CA THR A 236 -17.15 -11.57 -2.31
C THR A 236 -16.93 -12.83 -3.15
N VAL A 237 -15.71 -13.39 -3.15
CA VAL A 237 -15.40 -14.64 -3.86
C VAL A 237 -16.26 -15.78 -3.32
N ALA A 238 -16.35 -15.94 -2.00
CA ALA A 238 -17.17 -16.95 -1.38
C ALA A 238 -18.67 -16.78 -1.68
N MET A 239 -19.17 -15.55 -1.53
CA MET A 239 -20.59 -15.21 -1.76
C MET A 239 -21.01 -15.46 -3.21
N THR A 240 -20.21 -15.07 -4.20
CA THR A 240 -20.53 -15.35 -5.62
C THR A 240 -20.54 -16.83 -5.92
N LYS A 241 -19.70 -17.63 -5.24
CA LYS A 241 -19.72 -19.10 -5.33
C LYS A 241 -20.99 -19.67 -4.71
N GLU A 242 -21.40 -19.23 -3.52
CA GLU A 242 -22.66 -19.64 -2.87
C GLU A 242 -23.89 -19.30 -3.70
N LEU A 243 -23.88 -18.14 -4.38
CA LEU A 243 -24.93 -17.72 -5.29
C LEU A 243 -24.89 -18.44 -6.66
N GLY A 244 -24.01 -19.42 -6.86
CA GLY A 244 -23.90 -20.21 -8.09
C GLY A 244 -23.30 -19.46 -9.28
N GLN A 245 -22.67 -18.30 -9.06
CA GLN A 245 -22.06 -17.45 -10.09
C GLN A 245 -20.59 -17.10 -9.79
N PRO A 246 -19.69 -18.10 -9.62
CA PRO A 246 -18.30 -17.87 -9.21
C PRO A 246 -17.52 -16.95 -10.17
N GLY A 247 -17.86 -16.97 -11.47
CA GLY A 247 -17.25 -16.10 -12.48
C GLY A 247 -17.55 -14.60 -12.29
N ALA A 248 -18.57 -14.24 -11.51
CA ALA A 248 -18.91 -12.85 -11.24
C ALA A 248 -17.95 -12.18 -10.23
N ALA A 249 -17.19 -12.95 -9.45
CA ALA A 249 -16.29 -12.45 -8.41
C ALA A 249 -15.33 -11.38 -8.95
N SER A 250 -14.66 -11.65 -10.07
CA SER A 250 -13.70 -10.73 -10.68
C SER A 250 -14.36 -9.41 -11.12
N PHE A 251 -15.57 -9.47 -11.65
CA PHE A 251 -16.33 -8.29 -12.03
C PHE A 251 -16.70 -7.44 -10.79
N VAL A 252 -17.21 -8.07 -9.73
CA VAL A 252 -17.61 -7.39 -8.49
C VAL A 252 -16.40 -6.72 -7.83
N ILE A 253 -15.26 -7.40 -7.74
CA ILE A 253 -14.01 -6.84 -7.20
C ILE A 253 -13.49 -5.70 -8.09
N GLY A 254 -13.60 -5.82 -9.42
CA GLY A 254 -13.22 -4.75 -10.34
C GLY A 254 -14.07 -3.48 -10.15
N VAL A 255 -15.37 -3.63 -9.90
CA VAL A 255 -16.30 -2.52 -9.64
C VAL A 255 -15.95 -1.78 -8.35
N TYR A 256 -15.48 -2.49 -7.32
CA TYR A 256 -14.97 -1.91 -6.07
C TYR A 256 -13.86 -0.88 -6.31
N ALA A 257 -12.88 -1.26 -7.12
CA ALA A 257 -11.75 -0.39 -7.44
C ALA A 257 -12.16 0.83 -8.29
N ILE A 258 -13.13 0.68 -9.20
CA ILE A 258 -13.60 1.80 -10.02
C ILE A 258 -14.22 2.92 -9.17
N GLY A 259 -15.04 2.56 -8.16
CA GLY A 259 -15.64 3.54 -7.24
C GLY A 259 -14.60 4.39 -6.52
N SER A 260 -13.60 3.75 -5.95
CA SER A 260 -12.48 4.39 -5.25
C SER A 260 -11.64 5.26 -6.19
N PHE A 261 -11.24 4.73 -7.34
CA PHE A 261 -10.43 5.42 -8.34
C PHE A 261 -11.10 6.73 -8.81
N VAL A 262 -12.37 6.67 -9.21
CA VAL A 262 -13.09 7.83 -9.73
C VAL A 262 -13.22 8.92 -8.65
N LEU A 263 -13.64 8.55 -7.43
CA LEU A 263 -13.83 9.56 -6.38
C LEU A 263 -12.48 10.09 -5.88
N GLY A 264 -11.44 9.29 -5.87
CA GLY A 264 -10.06 9.74 -5.56
C GLY A 264 -9.61 10.85 -6.50
N LEU A 265 -9.80 10.66 -7.81
CA LEU A 265 -9.45 11.68 -8.81
C LEU A 265 -10.29 12.95 -8.66
N VAL A 266 -11.59 12.82 -8.39
CA VAL A 266 -12.48 13.98 -8.18
C VAL A 266 -12.04 14.78 -6.96
N LEU A 267 -11.81 14.12 -5.81
CA LEU A 267 -11.40 14.79 -4.58
C LEU A 267 -10.00 15.38 -4.65
N GLY A 268 -9.08 14.72 -5.37
CA GLY A 268 -7.75 15.25 -5.63
C GLY A 268 -7.74 16.54 -6.45
N ALA A 269 -8.80 16.77 -7.23
CA ALA A 269 -8.98 18.02 -7.97
C ALA A 269 -9.67 19.12 -7.14
N LEU A 270 -10.24 18.77 -5.96
CA LEU A 270 -10.95 19.71 -5.10
C LEU A 270 -10.06 20.19 -3.96
N ASN A 271 -9.94 21.51 -3.81
CA ASN A 271 -9.25 22.11 -2.68
C ASN A 271 -10.24 22.32 -1.52
N LEU A 272 -10.37 21.29 -0.67
CA LEU A 272 -11.24 21.35 0.49
C LEU A 272 -10.61 22.23 1.58
N ARG A 273 -11.40 23.18 2.12
CA ARG A 273 -10.95 24.09 3.21
C ARG A 273 -11.04 23.46 4.59
N THR A 274 -11.65 22.29 4.71
CA THR A 274 -11.77 21.57 5.98
C THR A 274 -10.41 21.05 6.44
N PRO A 275 -10.05 21.14 7.73
CA PRO A 275 -8.79 20.60 8.25
C PRO A 275 -8.65 19.11 7.96
N LEU A 276 -7.44 18.65 7.57
CA LEU A 276 -7.19 17.26 7.13
C LEU A 276 -7.63 16.19 8.13
N GLN A 277 -7.42 16.41 9.44
CA GLN A 277 -7.87 15.46 10.46
C GLN A 277 -9.39 15.29 10.50
N LYS A 278 -10.15 16.34 10.18
CA LYS A 278 -11.62 16.26 10.06
C LYS A 278 -12.02 15.61 8.75
N GLN A 279 -11.30 15.89 7.66
CA GLN A 279 -11.50 15.20 6.38
C GLN A 279 -11.29 13.70 6.53
N LEU A 280 -10.22 13.28 7.22
CA LEU A 280 -9.96 11.87 7.51
C LEU A 280 -11.11 11.25 8.32
N LEU A 281 -11.56 11.93 9.41
CA LEU A 281 -12.69 11.40 10.20
C LEU A 281 -13.97 11.24 9.36
N ILE A 282 -14.26 12.19 8.48
CA ILE A 282 -15.40 12.08 7.56
C ILE A 282 -15.21 10.91 6.60
N ALA A 283 -14.03 10.77 5.99
CA ALA A 283 -13.73 9.72 5.04
C ALA A 283 -13.87 8.31 5.66
N VAL A 284 -13.27 8.08 6.83
CA VAL A 284 -13.39 6.79 7.53
C VAL A 284 -14.82 6.52 8.01
N SER A 285 -15.57 7.56 8.41
CA SER A 285 -16.98 7.41 8.78
C SER A 285 -17.86 7.03 7.60
N VAL A 286 -17.62 7.65 6.43
CA VAL A 286 -18.30 7.28 5.19
C VAL A 286 -17.93 5.85 4.81
N LEU A 287 -16.65 5.47 4.88
CA LEU A 287 -16.18 4.13 4.58
C LEU A 287 -16.89 3.07 5.45
N ALA A 288 -16.98 3.31 6.76
CA ALA A 288 -17.66 2.41 7.69
C ALA A 288 -19.17 2.29 7.41
N VAL A 289 -19.84 3.40 7.12
CA VAL A 289 -21.30 3.41 6.83
C VAL A 289 -21.59 2.75 5.48
N THR A 290 -20.75 2.99 4.48
CA THR A 290 -20.93 2.41 3.14
C THR A 290 -20.62 0.91 3.08
N ALA A 291 -20.01 0.32 4.11
CA ALA A 291 -19.87 -1.12 4.26
C ALA A 291 -21.17 -1.82 4.76
N LEU A 292 -22.12 -1.10 5.38
CA LEU A 292 -23.33 -1.70 5.93
C LEU A 292 -24.22 -2.42 4.89
N PRO A 293 -24.43 -1.91 3.66
CA PRO A 293 -25.19 -2.62 2.63
C PRO A 293 -24.66 -4.02 2.28
N LEU A 294 -23.38 -4.30 2.53
CA LEU A 294 -22.80 -5.62 2.31
C LEU A 294 -23.47 -6.71 3.17
N LEU A 295 -23.97 -6.33 4.36
CA LEU A 295 -24.62 -7.26 5.30
C LEU A 295 -25.94 -7.84 4.79
N ILE A 296 -26.56 -7.21 3.82
CA ILE A 296 -27.87 -7.62 3.25
C ILE A 296 -27.78 -7.99 1.77
N ALA A 297 -26.56 -8.15 1.24
CA ALA A 297 -26.36 -8.53 -0.15
C ALA A 297 -26.75 -9.99 -0.36
N ASP A 298 -27.81 -10.26 -1.11
CA ASP A 298 -28.37 -11.59 -1.37
C ASP A 298 -28.33 -11.98 -2.85
N THR A 299 -27.97 -11.04 -3.73
CA THR A 299 -27.84 -11.24 -5.17
C THR A 299 -26.56 -10.62 -5.70
N VAL A 300 -26.01 -11.17 -6.80
CA VAL A 300 -24.77 -10.64 -7.40
C VAL A 300 -24.90 -9.16 -7.85
N PRO A 301 -25.99 -8.70 -8.48
CA PRO A 301 -26.14 -7.29 -8.83
C PRO A 301 -26.16 -6.37 -7.60
N PHE A 302 -26.87 -6.76 -6.54
CA PHE A 302 -26.89 -5.98 -5.29
C PHE A 302 -25.53 -6.00 -4.60
N LEU A 303 -24.84 -7.15 -4.56
CA LEU A 303 -23.47 -7.27 -4.06
C LEU A 303 -22.52 -6.33 -4.81
N ALA A 304 -22.59 -6.30 -6.16
CA ALA A 304 -21.77 -5.40 -6.97
C ALA A 304 -22.03 -3.93 -6.63
N LEU A 305 -23.29 -3.55 -6.45
CA LEU A 305 -23.66 -2.19 -6.03
C LEU A 305 -23.17 -1.86 -4.63
N ALA A 306 -23.35 -2.77 -3.67
CA ALA A 306 -22.91 -2.61 -2.28
C ALA A 306 -21.38 -2.49 -2.18
N VAL A 307 -20.66 -3.33 -2.92
CA VAL A 307 -19.19 -3.31 -3.02
C VAL A 307 -18.71 -2.01 -3.68
N PHE A 308 -19.34 -1.56 -4.76
CA PHE A 308 -19.06 -0.26 -5.39
C PHE A 308 -19.19 0.89 -4.39
N VAL A 309 -20.31 0.93 -3.68
CA VAL A 309 -20.61 1.99 -2.69
C VAL A 309 -19.60 1.93 -1.54
N SER A 310 -19.25 0.74 -1.05
CA SER A 310 -18.26 0.58 0.03
C SER A 310 -16.85 1.03 -0.37
N GLY A 311 -16.50 0.96 -1.66
CA GLY A 311 -15.20 1.38 -2.19
C GLY A 311 -15.01 2.90 -2.28
N ILE A 312 -16.06 3.68 -2.36
CA ILE A 312 -16.03 5.11 -2.70
C ILE A 312 -15.11 5.93 -1.77
N ALA A 313 -15.10 5.65 -0.47
CA ALA A 313 -14.36 6.45 0.52
C ALA A 313 -12.90 6.01 0.74
N ILE A 314 -12.41 5.01 0.02
CA ILE A 314 -11.04 4.46 0.20
C ILE A 314 -9.98 5.48 -0.20
N SER A 315 -10.02 5.96 -1.44
CA SER A 315 -9.07 6.98 -1.91
C SER A 315 -9.10 8.26 -1.07
N PRO A 316 -10.26 8.81 -0.69
CA PRO A 316 -10.33 9.91 0.29
C PRO A 316 -9.59 9.63 1.60
N THR A 317 -9.73 8.41 2.14
CA THR A 317 -9.04 7.98 3.35
C THR A 317 -7.54 7.99 3.15
N PHE A 318 -7.03 7.42 2.06
CA PHE A 318 -5.60 7.42 1.77
C PHE A 318 -5.02 8.82 1.54
N ILE A 319 -5.68 9.65 0.72
CA ILE A 319 -5.22 11.03 0.44
C ILE A 319 -5.07 11.81 1.75
N THR A 320 -6.07 11.74 2.62
CA THR A 320 -6.06 12.49 3.89
C THR A 320 -5.10 11.88 4.91
N ALA A 321 -4.97 10.56 4.98
CA ALA A 321 -4.03 9.88 5.86
C ALA A 321 -2.57 10.23 5.50
N PHE A 322 -2.21 10.11 4.22
CA PHE A 322 -0.86 10.47 3.75
C PHE A 322 -0.58 11.96 3.87
N GLY A 323 -1.56 12.83 3.61
CA GLY A 323 -1.44 14.27 3.84
C GLY A 323 -1.22 14.64 5.31
N LEU A 324 -1.81 13.88 6.24
CA LEU A 324 -1.55 14.06 7.68
C LEU A 324 -0.15 13.58 8.07
N ILE A 325 0.32 12.46 7.53
CA ILE A 325 1.70 12.00 7.75
C ILE A 325 2.69 13.06 7.29
N GLU A 326 2.50 13.63 6.11
CA GLU A 326 3.37 14.69 5.57
C GLU A 326 3.45 15.89 6.52
N ARG A 327 2.34 16.32 7.12
CA ARG A 327 2.30 17.45 8.04
C ARG A 327 2.78 17.15 9.45
N ARG A 328 2.64 15.90 9.92
CA ARG A 328 2.90 15.53 11.32
C ARG A 328 4.27 14.90 11.55
N VAL A 329 4.85 14.31 10.52
CA VAL A 329 6.16 13.64 10.60
C VAL A 329 7.26 14.64 10.22
N PRO A 330 8.35 14.70 11.00
CA PRO A 330 9.53 15.46 10.61
C PRO A 330 10.08 15.01 9.26
N GLU A 331 10.56 15.95 8.44
CA GLU A 331 11.07 15.68 7.10
C GLU A 331 12.17 14.61 7.07
N SER A 332 13.01 14.56 8.10
CA SER A 332 14.09 13.58 8.25
C SER A 332 13.60 12.14 8.51
N MET A 333 12.30 11.92 8.66
CA MET A 333 11.65 10.63 8.94
C MET A 333 10.45 10.38 8.04
N LEU A 334 10.24 11.22 7.00
CA LEU A 334 9.00 11.20 6.22
C LEU A 334 8.84 9.87 5.47
N THR A 335 9.90 9.39 4.82
CA THR A 335 9.85 8.15 4.06
C THR A 335 9.57 6.95 4.97
N GLU A 336 10.20 6.90 6.15
CA GLU A 336 9.91 5.89 7.17
C GLU A 336 8.46 5.97 7.64
N GLY A 337 7.96 7.18 7.92
CA GLY A 337 6.58 7.40 8.38
C GLY A 337 5.54 6.93 7.36
N VAL A 338 5.70 7.30 6.09
CA VAL A 338 4.85 6.84 4.98
C VAL A 338 4.91 5.32 4.84
N THR A 339 6.09 4.72 4.98
CA THR A 339 6.25 3.27 4.86
C THR A 339 5.55 2.52 5.99
N TRP A 340 5.62 3.00 7.24
CA TRP A 340 4.86 2.39 8.34
C TRP A 340 3.36 2.36 8.08
N VAL A 341 2.83 3.46 7.56
CA VAL A 341 1.41 3.58 7.19
C VAL A 341 1.04 2.60 6.07
N THR A 342 1.86 2.52 5.04
CA THR A 342 1.67 1.54 3.93
C THR A 342 1.79 0.09 4.42
N THR A 343 2.75 -0.18 5.30
CA THR A 343 2.91 -1.50 5.96
C THR A 343 1.66 -1.87 6.75
N GLY A 344 1.02 -0.89 7.41
CA GLY A 344 -0.25 -1.09 8.11
C GLY A 344 -1.33 -1.69 7.21
N ILE A 345 -1.45 -1.19 5.97
CA ILE A 345 -2.41 -1.76 4.98
C ILE A 345 -2.11 -3.25 4.74
N GLY A 346 -0.84 -3.59 4.48
CA GLY A 346 -0.44 -4.99 4.21
C GLY A 346 -0.70 -5.92 5.39
N ILE A 347 -0.40 -5.49 6.62
CA ILE A 347 -0.72 -6.23 7.85
C ILE A 347 -2.23 -6.45 7.95
N GLY A 348 -3.01 -5.39 7.70
CA GLY A 348 -4.47 -5.46 7.72
C GLY A 348 -5.03 -6.42 6.69
N MET A 349 -4.50 -6.40 5.47
CA MET A 349 -4.91 -7.34 4.41
C MET A 349 -4.65 -8.80 4.82
N ALA A 350 -3.49 -9.10 5.40
CA ALA A 350 -3.16 -10.44 5.85
C ALA A 350 -4.11 -10.91 6.96
N LEU A 351 -4.34 -10.06 7.97
CA LEU A 351 -5.26 -10.37 9.08
C LEU A 351 -6.72 -10.49 8.60
N GLY A 352 -7.16 -9.57 7.75
CA GLY A 352 -8.51 -9.56 7.19
C GLY A 352 -8.80 -10.80 6.35
N ALA A 353 -7.87 -11.19 5.46
CA ALA A 353 -8.02 -12.40 4.65
C ALA A 353 -8.09 -13.67 5.50
N PHE A 354 -7.21 -13.79 6.51
CA PHE A 354 -7.21 -14.93 7.42
C PHE A 354 -8.52 -15.03 8.21
N LEU A 355 -8.96 -13.93 8.83
CA LEU A 355 -10.19 -13.90 9.62
C LEU A 355 -11.43 -14.12 8.73
N ALA A 356 -11.46 -13.51 7.54
CA ALA A 356 -12.56 -13.69 6.60
C ALA A 356 -12.67 -15.14 6.13
N GLY A 357 -11.56 -15.78 5.77
CA GLY A 357 -11.55 -17.19 5.41
C GLY A 357 -12.12 -18.07 6.53
N TRP A 358 -11.65 -17.86 7.76
CA TRP A 358 -12.14 -18.61 8.91
C TRP A 358 -13.65 -18.40 9.17
N VAL A 359 -14.13 -17.15 9.08
CA VAL A 359 -15.58 -16.86 9.27
C VAL A 359 -16.41 -17.47 8.15
N VAL A 360 -15.96 -17.34 6.90
CA VAL A 360 -16.65 -17.92 5.74
C VAL A 360 -16.77 -19.43 5.87
N ASP A 361 -15.69 -20.12 6.22
CA ASP A 361 -15.68 -21.59 6.33
C ASP A 361 -16.57 -22.12 7.47
N ASN A 362 -16.72 -21.37 8.57
CA ASN A 362 -17.47 -21.82 9.74
C ASN A 362 -18.90 -21.27 9.81
N PHE A 363 -19.18 -20.10 9.22
CA PHE A 363 -20.44 -19.38 9.38
C PHE A 363 -21.09 -18.96 8.05
N GLY A 364 -20.46 -19.26 6.91
CA GLY A 364 -20.95 -18.88 5.57
C GLY A 364 -20.50 -17.48 5.12
N ALA A 365 -20.57 -17.26 3.80
CA ALA A 365 -20.00 -16.07 3.18
C ALA A 365 -20.65 -14.76 3.68
N GLN A 366 -21.99 -14.74 3.85
CA GLN A 366 -22.69 -13.54 4.32
C GLN A 366 -22.14 -12.99 5.63
N ASN A 367 -21.75 -13.88 6.56
CA ASN A 367 -21.22 -13.48 7.86
C ASN A 367 -19.80 -12.90 7.79
N GLY A 368 -19.05 -13.17 6.73
CA GLY A 368 -17.73 -12.58 6.50
C GLY A 368 -17.76 -11.05 6.45
N PHE A 369 -18.84 -10.45 5.93
CA PHE A 369 -18.96 -8.99 5.85
C PHE A 369 -19.05 -8.28 7.21
N TRP A 370 -19.44 -8.99 8.29
CA TRP A 370 -19.39 -8.42 9.65
C TRP A 370 -17.98 -8.01 10.06
N LEU A 371 -16.95 -8.69 9.55
CA LEU A 371 -15.55 -8.30 9.82
C LEU A 371 -15.22 -6.95 9.16
N SER A 372 -15.71 -6.69 7.94
CA SER A 372 -15.54 -5.37 7.29
C SER A 372 -16.21 -4.28 8.11
N VAL A 373 -17.43 -4.51 8.59
CA VAL A 373 -18.16 -3.54 9.42
C VAL A 373 -17.46 -3.32 10.76
N ALA A 374 -16.99 -4.38 11.41
CA ALA A 374 -16.25 -4.28 12.67
C ALA A 374 -14.92 -3.52 12.49
N ALA A 375 -14.18 -3.80 11.41
CA ALA A 375 -12.95 -3.09 11.09
C ALA A 375 -13.22 -1.61 10.80
N GLY A 376 -14.26 -1.28 10.02
CA GLY A 376 -14.67 0.11 9.77
C GLY A 376 -15.06 0.85 11.05
N ALA A 377 -15.80 0.22 11.96
CA ALA A 377 -16.12 0.81 13.25
C ALA A 377 -14.86 1.05 14.12
N ALA A 378 -13.93 0.09 14.14
CA ALA A 378 -12.66 0.22 14.87
C ALA A 378 -11.78 1.33 14.28
N GLU A 379 -11.77 1.49 12.96
CA GLU A 379 -11.08 2.58 12.26
C GLU A 379 -11.64 3.95 12.69
N VAL A 380 -12.97 4.12 12.65
CA VAL A 380 -13.63 5.37 13.07
C VAL A 380 -13.29 5.71 14.52
N VAL A 381 -13.37 4.73 15.44
CA VAL A 381 -13.00 4.92 16.84
C VAL A 381 -11.54 5.34 16.97
N THR A 382 -10.62 4.68 16.26
CA THR A 382 -9.19 5.00 16.27
C THR A 382 -8.93 6.44 15.84
N ILE A 383 -9.52 6.89 14.73
CA ILE A 383 -9.35 8.25 14.22
C ILE A 383 -10.07 9.27 15.11
N ALA A 384 -11.25 8.96 15.65
CA ALA A 384 -11.96 9.85 16.56
C ALA A 384 -11.17 10.10 17.84
N LEU A 385 -10.62 9.07 18.46
CA LEU A 385 -9.75 9.19 19.63
C LEU A 385 -8.44 9.93 19.32
N GLY A 386 -7.94 9.76 18.11
CA GLY A 386 -6.71 10.39 17.62
C GLY A 386 -6.84 11.87 17.23
N GLN A 387 -8.05 12.43 17.13
CA GLN A 387 -8.29 13.78 16.58
C GLN A 387 -7.42 14.88 17.19
N LYS A 388 -7.26 14.89 18.52
CA LYS A 388 -6.44 15.89 19.22
C LYS A 388 -4.96 15.81 18.82
N THR A 389 -4.42 14.60 18.68
CA THR A 389 -3.04 14.36 18.24
C THR A 389 -2.86 14.76 16.78
N LEU A 390 -3.83 14.42 15.93
CA LEU A 390 -3.77 14.70 14.48
C LEU A 390 -4.02 16.19 14.15
N ALA A 391 -4.67 16.95 15.03
CA ALA A 391 -5.02 18.36 14.82
C ALA A 391 -3.83 19.33 14.92
N GLY A 392 -2.66 18.89 15.37
CA GLY A 392 -1.46 19.74 15.47
C GLY A 392 -1.03 20.29 14.11
N GLY A 393 -0.73 21.58 14.05
CA GLY A 393 -0.30 22.27 12.81
C GLY A 393 1.22 22.20 12.53
N ARG A 394 2.00 21.52 13.38
CA ARG A 394 3.46 21.38 13.27
C ARG A 394 3.85 19.91 13.34
N PRO A 395 5.03 19.55 12.80
CA PRO A 395 5.59 18.22 13.02
C PRO A 395 5.61 17.85 14.51
N GLU A 396 5.31 16.59 14.80
CA GLU A 396 5.31 16.07 16.15
C GLU A 396 6.74 16.00 16.68
N THR A 397 6.95 16.45 17.92
CA THR A 397 8.27 16.36 18.54
C THR A 397 8.58 14.91 18.92
N VAL A 398 9.77 14.47 18.59
CA VAL A 398 10.23 13.11 18.92
C VAL A 398 10.35 12.98 20.44
N PRO A 399 9.77 11.94 21.08
CA PRO A 399 9.95 11.70 22.49
C PRO A 399 11.44 11.59 22.85
N GLY A 400 11.93 12.42 23.78
CA GLY A 400 13.32 12.47 24.21
C GLY A 400 14.22 13.45 23.44
N ALA A 401 13.71 14.19 22.47
CA ALA A 401 14.42 15.31 21.88
C ALA A 401 14.46 16.49 22.87
N LEU A 402 15.65 17.07 23.07
CA LEU A 402 15.78 18.31 23.84
C LEU A 402 14.97 19.44 23.16
N PRO A 403 14.29 20.32 23.90
CA PRO A 403 13.59 21.44 23.32
C PRO A 403 14.57 22.26 22.46
N GLN A 404 14.24 22.47 21.19
CA GLN A 404 14.98 23.41 20.38
C GLN A 404 14.81 24.79 21.02
N ALA A 405 15.92 25.44 21.37
CA ALA A 405 15.92 26.81 21.80
C ALA A 405 15.23 27.64 20.68
N ALA A 406 14.20 28.37 21.06
CA ALA A 406 13.54 29.32 20.16
C ALA A 406 14.55 30.42 19.85
N GLU A 407 15.08 30.43 18.62
CA GLU A 407 15.73 31.62 18.03
C GLU A 407 14.70 32.52 17.41
#